data_6d5165a0dde93b5bbb220a5a8d8a2d34
#
_entry.id   6d5165a0dde93b5bbb220a5a8d8a2d34
#
_cell.length_a   1.000
_cell.length_b   1.000
_cell.length_c   1.000
_cell.angle_alpha   90.00
_cell.angle_beta   90.00
_cell.angle_gamma   90.00
#
_symmetry.space_group_name_H-M   'P 1'
#
loop_
_entity.id
_entity.type
_entity.pdbx_description
1 polymer ?
#
loop_
_entity_poly.entity_id
_entity_poly.type
_entity_poly.pdbx_seq_one_letter_code
_entity_poly.pdbx_strand_id
1 'polypeptide(L)'
;MIRNWLDALSVYRDPRVRSILLLGFSSGLPLLLTFSTLSTWLATEGVSKTEIGLFAAVGLPYSFKFLWSPLIDGLRLPLFCRLGQRRGWMIAIQLLLIVAIVVLGDLTPKVQPMFTAIAAVAVAFLSASQDIVIDAYRVEILHPDQQGAGATMVQIGYRIAMLVAGAGALFIAGAYGWHAAYWVMAALIAVGIITVLSNPEPAAPPTRPPGPRDEGLVARWFGAHVIAPFADFMRRTDWPVILLFVVLYKLSDVVAGVMSNPLYIDLHFSLSEIASVSKLFGFFATLLGAFLGGLMVTRLGMFRSLLICGVLQSAANLMYALQALAGHDLGMLAVTIATENVTAGMGSAALVAYLSGLCSAGFAATQYALLSSLAVVGRTLFSSASGWLKDQMDWTSFFSLATLLGVPGILVLIWLARRNSLAAAA
;
A
#
# COMPACT_ATOMS: atom_id res chain seq x y z
N MET A 1 -14.03 -22.75 11.09
CA MET A 1 -13.07 -22.08 12.01
C MET A 1 -11.72 -22.80 11.87
N ILE A 2 -10.66 -22.11 11.45
CA ILE A 2 -9.32 -22.68 11.28
C ILE A 2 -8.78 -23.08 12.65
N ARG A 3 -8.66 -24.38 12.92
CA ARG A 3 -8.34 -24.92 14.27
C ARG A 3 -6.84 -25.01 14.55
N ASN A 4 -5.99 -25.16 13.52
CA ASN A 4 -4.55 -25.38 13.65
C ASN A 4 -3.73 -24.41 12.80
N TRP A 5 -2.46 -24.18 13.15
CA TRP A 5 -1.53 -23.38 12.37
C TRP A 5 -1.27 -23.95 10.96
N LEU A 6 -1.32 -25.28 10.83
CA LEU A 6 -1.18 -25.96 9.54
C LEU A 6 -2.36 -25.69 8.61
N ASP A 7 -3.57 -25.61 9.15
CA ASP A 7 -4.77 -25.25 8.37
C ASP A 7 -4.68 -23.80 7.88
N ALA A 8 -4.15 -22.89 8.72
CA ALA A 8 -3.91 -21.51 8.33
C ALA A 8 -2.89 -21.38 7.19
N LEU A 9 -1.85 -22.23 7.19
CA LEU A 9 -0.88 -22.29 6.10
C LEU A 9 -1.47 -22.87 4.80
N SER A 10 -2.44 -23.77 4.90
CA SER A 10 -3.07 -24.37 3.71
C SER A 10 -3.81 -23.34 2.84
N VAL A 11 -4.29 -22.25 3.44
CA VAL A 11 -4.96 -21.15 2.74
C VAL A 11 -4.05 -20.52 1.66
N TYR A 12 -2.73 -20.49 1.86
CA TYR A 12 -1.76 -19.97 0.89
C TYR A 12 -1.59 -20.87 -0.35
N ARG A 13 -2.12 -22.11 -0.33
CA ARG A 13 -2.14 -23.01 -1.49
C ARG A 13 -3.30 -22.73 -2.44
N ASP A 14 -4.31 -21.98 -2.01
CA ASP A 14 -5.45 -21.62 -2.85
C ASP A 14 -4.97 -20.82 -4.08
N PRO A 15 -5.35 -21.20 -5.32
CA PRO A 15 -4.97 -20.48 -6.53
C PRO A 15 -5.37 -19.00 -6.51
N ARG A 16 -6.52 -18.67 -5.89
CA ARG A 16 -6.99 -17.27 -5.76
C ARG A 16 -6.02 -16.46 -4.91
N VAL A 17 -5.58 -17.01 -3.77
CA VAL A 17 -4.62 -16.36 -2.88
C VAL A 17 -3.26 -16.19 -3.54
N ARG A 18 -2.80 -17.19 -4.31
CA ARG A 18 -1.54 -17.10 -5.07
C ARG A 18 -1.59 -16.08 -6.18
N SER A 19 -2.72 -15.94 -6.87
CA SER A 19 -2.87 -14.94 -7.93
C SER A 19 -2.75 -13.51 -7.40
N ILE A 20 -3.14 -13.26 -6.14
CA ILE A 20 -2.99 -11.95 -5.50
C ILE A 20 -1.52 -11.55 -5.34
N LEU A 21 -0.59 -12.50 -5.16
CA LEU A 21 0.85 -12.21 -5.16
C LEU A 21 1.31 -11.62 -6.49
N LEU A 22 0.91 -12.22 -7.61
CA LEU A 22 1.28 -11.76 -8.95
C LEU A 22 0.61 -10.43 -9.32
N LEU A 23 -0.64 -10.22 -8.87
CA LEU A 23 -1.32 -8.93 -9.01
C LEU A 23 -0.64 -7.86 -8.15
N GLY A 24 -0.23 -8.21 -6.92
CA GLY A 24 0.56 -7.34 -6.06
C GLY A 24 1.90 -6.95 -6.69
N PHE A 25 2.56 -7.89 -7.38
CA PHE A 25 3.77 -7.60 -8.15
C PHE A 25 3.48 -6.59 -9.27
N SER A 26 2.43 -6.81 -10.06
CA SER A 26 2.05 -5.86 -11.11
C SER A 26 1.69 -4.46 -10.56
N SER A 27 1.06 -4.40 -9.38
CA SER A 27 0.69 -3.15 -8.70
C SER A 27 1.90 -2.35 -8.20
N GLY A 28 2.89 -3.03 -7.60
CA GLY A 28 4.05 -2.37 -7.02
C GLY A 28 5.11 -1.89 -8.01
N LEU A 29 5.12 -2.46 -9.23
CA LEU A 29 6.18 -2.23 -10.20
C LEU A 29 6.25 -0.77 -10.70
N PRO A 30 5.15 -0.08 -11.04
CA PRO A 30 5.23 1.29 -11.57
C PRO A 30 5.60 2.32 -10.51
N LEU A 31 5.42 2.03 -9.22
CA LEU A 31 5.64 3.02 -8.15
C LEU A 31 7.04 3.59 -8.19
N LEU A 32 8.08 2.76 -8.14
CA LEU A 32 9.45 3.26 -8.13
C LEU A 32 9.88 3.86 -9.46
N LEU A 33 9.26 3.45 -10.58
CA LEU A 33 9.49 4.03 -11.90
C LEU A 33 9.02 5.49 -11.99
N THR A 34 8.12 5.92 -11.10
CA THR A 34 7.65 7.31 -11.00
C THR A 34 8.26 8.08 -9.83
N PHE A 35 9.01 7.41 -8.94
CA PHE A 35 9.65 8.03 -7.78
C PHE A 35 11.17 7.87 -7.80
N SER A 36 11.73 6.97 -7.01
CA SER A 36 13.19 6.91 -6.80
C SER A 36 13.97 6.52 -8.05
N THR A 37 13.45 5.62 -8.88
CA THR A 37 14.11 5.23 -10.14
C THR A 37 14.12 6.38 -11.13
N LEU A 38 12.98 7.10 -11.28
CA LEU A 38 12.93 8.32 -12.11
C LEU A 38 13.84 9.40 -11.56
N SER A 39 13.84 9.65 -10.25
CA SER A 39 14.70 10.66 -9.63
C SER A 39 16.18 10.36 -9.87
N THR A 40 16.57 9.09 -9.84
CA THR A 40 17.95 8.67 -10.16
C THR A 40 18.26 8.92 -11.63
N TRP A 41 17.34 8.59 -12.54
CA TRP A 41 17.51 8.87 -13.97
C TRP A 41 17.69 10.37 -14.23
N LEU A 42 16.77 11.20 -13.70
CA LEU A 42 16.86 12.66 -13.81
C LEU A 42 18.21 13.21 -13.31
N ALA A 43 18.69 12.69 -12.18
CA ALA A 43 19.98 13.09 -11.61
C ALA A 43 21.17 12.67 -12.50
N THR A 44 21.15 11.47 -13.10
CA THR A 44 22.20 11.01 -14.02
C THR A 44 22.23 11.80 -15.33
N GLU A 45 21.10 12.34 -15.77
CA GLU A 45 21.00 13.24 -16.93
C GLU A 45 21.38 14.69 -16.61
N GLY A 46 21.70 15.00 -15.34
CA GLY A 46 22.11 16.33 -14.89
C GLY A 46 20.94 17.33 -14.77
N VAL A 47 19.72 16.84 -14.53
CA VAL A 47 18.56 17.67 -14.19
C VAL A 47 18.77 18.28 -12.81
N SER A 48 18.37 19.54 -12.62
CA SER A 48 18.60 20.25 -11.36
C SER A 48 17.82 19.63 -10.19
N LYS A 49 18.37 19.72 -8.97
CA LYS A 49 17.72 19.21 -7.75
C LYS A 49 16.34 19.83 -7.50
N THR A 50 16.17 21.10 -7.89
CA THR A 50 14.88 21.81 -7.77
C THR A 50 13.84 21.18 -8.69
N GLU A 51 14.19 20.92 -9.95
CA GLU A 51 13.30 20.26 -10.90
C GLU A 51 12.97 18.84 -10.46
N ILE A 52 13.95 18.07 -9.99
CA ILE A 52 13.72 16.71 -9.41
C ILE A 52 12.74 16.81 -8.24
N GLY A 53 12.84 17.82 -7.39
CA GLY A 53 11.90 18.07 -6.30
C GLY A 53 10.48 18.31 -6.78
N LEU A 54 10.28 19.04 -7.90
CA LEU A 54 8.96 19.24 -8.50
C LEU A 54 8.34 17.93 -9.03
N PHE A 55 9.16 16.99 -9.48
CA PHE A 55 8.68 15.64 -9.87
C PHE A 55 8.05 14.86 -8.71
N ALA A 56 8.24 15.25 -7.43
CA ALA A 56 7.52 14.64 -6.32
C ALA A 56 5.99 14.80 -6.45
N ALA A 57 5.52 15.87 -7.15
CA ALA A 57 4.10 16.08 -7.45
C ALA A 57 3.49 14.97 -8.35
N VAL A 58 4.32 14.20 -9.07
CA VAL A 58 3.89 13.02 -9.83
C VAL A 58 3.17 11.99 -8.95
N GLY A 59 3.42 11.99 -7.63
CA GLY A 59 2.74 11.13 -6.66
C GLY A 59 1.30 11.52 -6.30
N LEU A 60 0.82 12.69 -6.68
CA LEU A 60 -0.53 13.16 -6.32
C LEU A 60 -1.66 12.17 -6.70
N PRO A 61 -1.66 11.51 -7.87
CA PRO A 61 -2.69 10.54 -8.21
C PRO A 61 -2.89 9.44 -7.15
N TYR A 62 -1.84 8.95 -6.52
CA TYR A 62 -1.96 7.91 -5.48
C TYR A 62 -2.73 8.39 -4.24
N SER A 63 -2.62 9.68 -3.90
CA SER A 63 -3.33 10.28 -2.76
C SER A 63 -4.81 10.57 -3.07
N PHE A 64 -5.11 10.91 -4.32
CA PHE A 64 -6.43 11.34 -4.76
C PHE A 64 -7.22 10.28 -5.53
N LYS A 65 -6.74 9.03 -5.59
CA LYS A 65 -7.36 7.95 -6.36
C LYS A 65 -8.84 7.69 -6.01
N PHE A 66 -9.28 8.04 -4.81
CA PHE A 66 -10.67 7.91 -4.40
C PHE A 66 -11.64 8.79 -5.22
N LEU A 67 -11.15 9.86 -5.87
CA LEU A 67 -11.99 10.76 -6.66
C LEU A 67 -12.56 10.09 -7.91
N TRP A 68 -11.80 9.18 -8.55
CA TRP A 68 -12.24 8.48 -9.76
C TRP A 68 -12.55 7.00 -9.55
N SER A 69 -12.34 6.47 -8.35
CA SER A 69 -12.71 5.10 -8.03
C SER A 69 -14.21 4.77 -8.26
N PRO A 70 -15.17 5.74 -8.09
CA PRO A 70 -16.57 5.50 -8.44
C PRO A 70 -16.79 5.18 -9.92
N LEU A 71 -15.95 5.71 -10.82
CA LEU A 71 -16.03 5.38 -12.26
C LEU A 71 -15.72 3.90 -12.49
N ILE A 72 -14.72 3.37 -11.78
CA ILE A 72 -14.31 1.97 -11.87
C ILE A 72 -15.38 1.03 -11.29
N ASP A 73 -16.06 1.45 -10.21
CA ASP A 73 -17.17 0.70 -9.63
C ASP A 73 -18.43 0.78 -10.48
N GLY A 74 -18.67 1.91 -11.17
CA GLY A 74 -19.93 2.20 -11.85
C GLY A 74 -19.96 1.89 -13.34
N LEU A 75 -18.80 1.84 -14.01
CA LEU A 75 -18.74 1.69 -15.45
C LEU A 75 -18.20 0.32 -15.87
N ARG A 76 -18.86 -0.28 -16.86
CA ARG A 76 -18.35 -1.45 -17.59
C ARG A 76 -17.75 -0.99 -18.91
N LEU A 77 -16.51 -1.38 -19.18
CA LEU A 77 -15.84 -1.03 -20.43
C LEU A 77 -16.46 -1.82 -21.60
N PRO A 78 -17.02 -1.17 -22.62
CA PRO A 78 -17.74 -1.88 -23.70
C PRO A 78 -16.84 -2.84 -24.49
N LEU A 79 -15.58 -2.46 -24.70
CA LEU A 79 -14.60 -3.29 -25.45
C LEU A 79 -14.21 -4.58 -24.68
N PHE A 80 -14.26 -4.56 -23.35
CA PHE A 80 -13.85 -5.66 -22.48
C PHE A 80 -15.03 -6.29 -21.71
N CYS A 81 -16.27 -6.00 -22.09
CA CYS A 81 -17.46 -6.44 -21.35
C CYS A 81 -17.58 -7.98 -21.21
N ARG A 82 -17.03 -8.74 -22.18
CA ARG A 82 -17.01 -10.21 -22.13
C ARG A 82 -16.08 -10.80 -21.08
N LEU A 83 -15.11 -10.02 -20.60
CA LEU A 83 -14.15 -10.44 -19.57
C LEU A 83 -14.65 -10.21 -18.14
N GLY A 84 -15.75 -9.46 -17.98
CA GLY A 84 -16.24 -9.01 -16.70
C GLY A 84 -15.81 -7.57 -16.39
N GLN A 85 -16.28 -7.04 -15.26
CA GLN A 85 -16.02 -5.63 -14.88
C GLN A 85 -14.58 -5.45 -14.38
N ARG A 86 -14.16 -6.24 -13.40
CA ARG A 86 -12.83 -6.08 -12.78
C ARG A 86 -11.71 -6.47 -13.73
N ARG A 87 -11.84 -7.63 -14.36
CA ARG A 87 -10.87 -8.11 -15.36
C ARG A 87 -10.75 -7.17 -16.54
N GLY A 88 -11.88 -6.65 -17.04
CA GLY A 88 -11.91 -5.70 -18.15
C GLY A 88 -11.15 -4.41 -17.84
N TRP A 89 -11.39 -3.81 -16.67
CA TRP A 89 -10.66 -2.64 -16.21
C TRP A 89 -9.17 -2.92 -16.00
N MET A 90 -8.80 -4.04 -15.35
CA MET A 90 -7.38 -4.39 -15.15
C MET A 90 -6.62 -4.51 -16.46
N ILE A 91 -7.16 -5.23 -17.45
CA ILE A 91 -6.49 -5.41 -18.73
C ILE A 91 -6.35 -4.10 -19.48
N ALA A 92 -7.41 -3.27 -19.52
CA ALA A 92 -7.38 -1.99 -20.19
C ALA A 92 -6.32 -1.07 -19.58
N ILE A 93 -6.30 -0.96 -18.24
CA ILE A 93 -5.32 -0.12 -17.52
C ILE A 93 -3.91 -0.65 -17.71
N GLN A 94 -3.68 -1.98 -17.64
CA GLN A 94 -2.36 -2.58 -17.79
C GLN A 94 -1.80 -2.40 -19.20
N LEU A 95 -2.63 -2.48 -20.24
CA LEU A 95 -2.22 -2.20 -21.61
C LEU A 95 -1.83 -0.71 -21.77
N LEU A 96 -2.63 0.20 -21.25
CA LEU A 96 -2.31 1.63 -21.25
C LEU A 96 -1.05 1.94 -20.43
N LEU A 97 -0.85 1.23 -19.30
CA LEU A 97 0.31 1.39 -18.44
C LEU A 97 1.60 0.92 -19.15
N ILE A 98 1.56 -0.20 -19.89
CA ILE A 98 2.68 -0.64 -20.73
C ILE A 98 3.07 0.47 -21.71
N VAL A 99 2.09 1.02 -22.44
CA VAL A 99 2.33 2.11 -23.39
C VAL A 99 2.90 3.34 -22.70
N ALA A 100 2.33 3.75 -21.56
CA ALA A 100 2.79 4.93 -20.82
C ALA A 100 4.21 4.76 -20.27
N ILE A 101 4.59 3.56 -19.77
CA ILE A 101 5.96 3.28 -19.30
C ILE A 101 6.95 3.28 -20.49
N VAL A 102 6.59 2.72 -21.63
CA VAL A 102 7.41 2.76 -22.85
C VAL A 102 7.61 4.21 -23.30
N VAL A 103 6.53 4.98 -23.40
CA VAL A 103 6.59 6.42 -23.77
C VAL A 103 7.49 7.18 -22.79
N LEU A 104 7.33 6.95 -21.48
CA LEU A 104 8.20 7.59 -20.48
C LEU A 104 9.67 7.19 -20.68
N GLY A 105 9.93 5.91 -20.97
CA GLY A 105 11.27 5.38 -21.20
C GLY A 105 11.95 5.92 -22.47
N ASP A 106 11.17 6.30 -23.48
CA ASP A 106 11.69 6.82 -24.77
C ASP A 106 11.99 8.33 -24.74
N LEU A 107 11.54 9.05 -23.70
CA LEU A 107 11.82 10.48 -23.55
C LEU A 107 13.26 10.69 -23.06
N THR A 108 13.80 11.87 -23.42
CA THR A 108 15.07 12.38 -22.89
C THR A 108 14.77 13.47 -21.86
N PRO A 109 14.86 13.17 -20.54
CA PRO A 109 14.38 14.09 -19.49
C PRO A 109 15.01 15.48 -19.53
N LYS A 110 16.31 15.57 -19.85
CA LYS A 110 17.03 16.84 -19.94
C LYS A 110 16.55 17.73 -21.10
N VAL A 111 16.15 17.12 -22.22
CA VAL A 111 15.72 17.85 -23.43
C VAL A 111 14.22 18.13 -23.38
N GLN A 112 13.45 17.24 -22.76
CA GLN A 112 11.99 17.27 -22.77
C GLN A 112 11.41 17.14 -21.35
N PRO A 113 11.77 18.00 -20.38
CA PRO A 113 11.38 17.83 -18.98
C PRO A 113 9.86 17.87 -18.77
N MET A 114 9.14 18.73 -19.51
CA MET A 114 7.67 18.82 -19.41
C MET A 114 6.98 17.56 -19.91
N PHE A 115 7.41 16.99 -21.05
CA PHE A 115 6.84 15.74 -21.56
C PHE A 115 7.16 14.57 -20.64
N THR A 116 8.35 14.53 -20.06
CA THR A 116 8.74 13.53 -19.05
C THR A 116 7.85 13.64 -17.82
N ALA A 117 7.56 14.85 -17.33
CA ALA A 117 6.65 15.04 -16.20
C ALA A 117 5.22 14.58 -16.53
N ILE A 118 4.69 14.93 -17.69
CA ILE A 118 3.35 14.52 -18.15
C ILE A 118 3.28 12.99 -18.27
N ALA A 119 4.28 12.36 -18.90
CA ALA A 119 4.33 10.91 -19.03
C ALA A 119 4.43 10.21 -17.66
N ALA A 120 5.23 10.76 -16.74
CA ALA A 120 5.34 10.23 -15.37
C ALA A 120 4.02 10.37 -14.59
N VAL A 121 3.30 11.48 -14.72
CA VAL A 121 1.95 11.66 -14.15
C VAL A 121 0.97 10.67 -14.78
N ALA A 122 1.03 10.42 -16.08
CA ALA A 122 0.18 9.43 -16.75
C ALA A 122 0.47 8.01 -16.21
N VAL A 123 1.73 7.62 -16.04
CA VAL A 123 2.12 6.35 -15.42
C VAL A 123 1.58 6.28 -13.99
N ALA A 124 1.74 7.31 -13.18
CA ALA A 124 1.27 7.36 -11.80
C ALA A 124 -0.27 7.27 -11.70
N PHE A 125 -1.00 7.96 -12.59
CA PHE A 125 -2.46 7.91 -12.67
C PHE A 125 -2.97 6.51 -13.05
N LEU A 126 -2.37 5.90 -14.07
CA LEU A 126 -2.71 4.53 -14.50
C LEU A 126 -2.35 3.51 -13.43
N SER A 127 -1.20 3.66 -12.76
CA SER A 127 -0.80 2.81 -11.65
C SER A 127 -1.77 2.93 -10.46
N ALA A 128 -2.13 4.16 -10.05
CA ALA A 128 -3.13 4.37 -9.00
C ALA A 128 -4.50 3.79 -9.39
N SER A 129 -4.87 3.85 -10.67
CA SER A 129 -6.10 3.25 -11.20
C SER A 129 -6.02 1.72 -11.19
N GLN A 130 -4.86 1.14 -11.52
CA GLN A 130 -4.60 -0.29 -11.40
C GLN A 130 -4.75 -0.77 -9.95
N ASP A 131 -4.20 -0.02 -8.98
CA ASP A 131 -4.32 -0.32 -7.55
C ASP A 131 -5.78 -0.39 -7.11
N ILE A 132 -6.63 0.55 -7.55
CA ILE A 132 -8.07 0.55 -7.24
C ILE A 132 -8.71 -0.77 -7.67
N VAL A 133 -8.45 -1.22 -8.91
CA VAL A 133 -9.09 -2.41 -9.46
C VAL A 133 -8.53 -3.68 -8.82
N ILE A 134 -7.23 -3.77 -8.59
CA ILE A 134 -6.59 -4.93 -7.94
C ILE A 134 -7.09 -5.08 -6.51
N ASP A 135 -7.17 -3.97 -5.76
CA ASP A 135 -7.67 -3.99 -4.38
C ASP A 135 -9.14 -4.42 -4.32
N ALA A 136 -9.99 -3.90 -5.23
CA ALA A 136 -11.38 -4.33 -5.33
C ALA A 136 -11.50 -5.81 -5.73
N TYR A 137 -10.74 -6.25 -6.74
CA TYR A 137 -10.70 -7.65 -7.15
C TYR A 137 -10.30 -8.57 -5.99
N ARG A 138 -9.27 -8.20 -5.22
CA ARG A 138 -8.82 -8.95 -4.05
C ARG A 138 -9.90 -9.07 -2.98
N VAL A 139 -10.60 -7.97 -2.67
CA VAL A 139 -11.70 -7.94 -1.70
C VAL A 139 -12.84 -8.85 -2.13
N GLU A 140 -13.19 -8.86 -3.43
CA GLU A 140 -14.36 -9.55 -3.97
C GLU A 140 -14.10 -11.03 -4.29
N ILE A 141 -12.86 -11.43 -4.67
CA ILE A 141 -12.55 -12.81 -5.06
C ILE A 141 -12.23 -13.72 -3.86
N LEU A 142 -11.75 -13.15 -2.76
CA LEU A 142 -11.34 -13.90 -1.59
C LEU A 142 -12.48 -14.03 -0.57
N HIS A 143 -12.59 -15.21 0.02
CA HIS A 143 -13.50 -15.43 1.15
C HIS A 143 -13.02 -14.66 2.40
N PRO A 144 -13.92 -14.37 3.37
CA PRO A 144 -13.57 -13.62 4.59
C PRO A 144 -12.39 -14.20 5.38
N ASP A 145 -12.26 -15.53 5.43
CA ASP A 145 -11.17 -16.25 6.09
C ASP A 145 -9.85 -16.19 5.32
N GLN A 146 -9.88 -15.87 4.02
CA GLN A 146 -8.71 -15.72 3.16
C GLN A 146 -8.16 -14.29 3.12
N GLN A 147 -8.87 -13.29 3.64
CA GLN A 147 -8.48 -11.87 3.55
C GLN A 147 -7.11 -11.59 4.18
N GLY A 148 -6.78 -12.26 5.29
CA GLY A 148 -5.46 -12.14 5.92
C GLY A 148 -4.32 -12.65 5.03
N ALA A 149 -4.51 -13.83 4.42
CA ALA A 149 -3.55 -14.40 3.48
C ALA A 149 -3.45 -13.55 2.19
N GLY A 150 -4.57 -13.05 1.69
CA GLY A 150 -4.59 -12.13 0.55
C GLY A 150 -3.86 -10.82 0.82
N ALA A 151 -4.03 -10.23 2.00
CA ALA A 151 -3.30 -9.04 2.44
C ALA A 151 -1.78 -9.28 2.49
N THR A 152 -1.36 -10.44 2.97
CA THR A 152 0.04 -10.86 2.93
C THR A 152 0.57 -10.98 1.51
N MET A 153 -0.15 -11.71 0.64
CA MET A 153 0.30 -11.99 -0.72
C MET A 153 0.42 -10.72 -1.56
N VAL A 154 -0.55 -9.80 -1.47
CA VAL A 154 -0.43 -8.52 -2.19
C VAL A 154 0.79 -7.73 -1.73
N GLN A 155 1.07 -7.69 -0.42
CA GLN A 155 2.22 -6.96 0.12
C GLN A 155 3.56 -7.59 -0.29
N ILE A 156 3.67 -8.92 -0.24
CA ILE A 156 4.87 -9.63 -0.68
C ILE A 156 5.13 -9.36 -2.16
N GLY A 157 4.11 -9.51 -3.01
CA GLY A 157 4.21 -9.23 -4.44
C GLY A 157 4.64 -7.79 -4.71
N TYR A 158 4.01 -6.84 -4.02
CA TYR A 158 4.32 -5.41 -4.11
C TYR A 158 5.79 -5.11 -3.74
N ARG A 159 6.28 -5.71 -2.64
CA ARG A 159 7.68 -5.53 -2.19
C ARG A 159 8.68 -6.12 -3.18
N ILE A 160 8.40 -7.31 -3.73
CA ILE A 160 9.24 -7.91 -4.78
C ILE A 160 9.28 -7.00 -6.01
N ALA A 161 8.15 -6.44 -6.42
CA ALA A 161 8.10 -5.50 -7.54
C ALA A 161 8.92 -4.24 -7.29
N MET A 162 8.87 -3.68 -6.07
CA MET A 162 9.71 -2.54 -5.70
C MET A 162 11.21 -2.86 -5.79
N LEU A 163 11.63 -4.07 -5.42
CA LEU A 163 13.01 -4.48 -5.56
C LEU A 163 13.42 -4.57 -7.04
N VAL A 164 12.54 -5.14 -7.88
CA VAL A 164 12.77 -5.26 -9.33
C VAL A 164 12.78 -3.88 -10.00
N ALA A 165 11.80 -3.02 -9.71
CA ALA A 165 11.69 -1.68 -10.30
C ALA A 165 12.72 -0.69 -9.74
N GLY A 166 13.25 -0.93 -8.54
CA GLY A 166 14.36 -0.18 -7.97
C GLY A 166 15.70 -0.74 -8.44
N ALA A 167 16.25 -1.73 -7.72
CA ALA A 167 17.57 -2.29 -8.00
C ALA A 167 17.65 -2.92 -9.39
N GLY A 168 16.67 -3.72 -9.80
CA GLY A 168 16.66 -4.38 -11.12
C GLY A 168 16.71 -3.36 -12.26
N ALA A 169 15.90 -2.30 -12.20
CA ALA A 169 15.91 -1.25 -13.23
C ALA A 169 17.25 -0.52 -13.27
N LEU A 170 17.89 -0.25 -12.13
CA LEU A 170 19.21 0.40 -12.07
C LEU A 170 20.31 -0.49 -12.67
N PHE A 171 20.30 -1.80 -12.41
CA PHE A 171 21.24 -2.73 -13.03
C PHE A 171 21.11 -2.77 -14.55
N ILE A 172 19.86 -2.82 -15.05
CA ILE A 172 19.61 -2.81 -16.51
C ILE A 172 20.00 -1.47 -17.09
N ALA A 173 19.69 -0.35 -16.43
CA ALA A 173 20.07 0.98 -16.89
C ALA A 173 21.59 1.16 -16.96
N GLY A 174 22.34 0.64 -15.99
CA GLY A 174 23.80 0.67 -15.99
C GLY A 174 24.45 -0.16 -17.10
N ALA A 175 23.82 -1.28 -17.50
CA ALA A 175 24.34 -2.17 -18.52
C ALA A 175 23.87 -1.82 -19.95
N TYR A 176 22.59 -1.40 -20.10
CA TYR A 176 21.93 -1.26 -21.39
C TYR A 176 21.24 0.11 -21.61
N GLY A 177 21.35 1.00 -20.64
CA GLY A 177 20.75 2.33 -20.67
C GLY A 177 19.31 2.38 -20.13
N TRP A 178 18.84 3.60 -19.87
CA TRP A 178 17.54 3.86 -19.23
C TRP A 178 16.35 3.41 -20.08
N HIS A 179 16.41 3.59 -21.42
CA HIS A 179 15.36 3.14 -22.34
C HIS A 179 15.09 1.64 -22.19
N ALA A 180 16.17 0.82 -22.22
CA ALA A 180 16.06 -0.63 -22.05
C ALA A 180 15.49 -1.00 -20.66
N ALA A 181 15.87 -0.29 -19.60
CA ALA A 181 15.35 -0.52 -18.27
C ALA A 181 13.82 -0.32 -18.22
N TYR A 182 13.31 0.80 -18.74
CA TYR A 182 11.88 1.07 -18.76
C TYR A 182 11.11 0.10 -19.67
N TRP A 183 11.67 -0.31 -20.81
CA TRP A 183 11.05 -1.30 -21.69
C TRP A 183 10.91 -2.68 -21.02
N VAL A 184 11.95 -3.12 -20.31
CA VAL A 184 11.87 -4.37 -19.53
C VAL A 184 10.82 -4.25 -18.42
N MET A 185 10.77 -3.13 -17.71
CA MET A 185 9.75 -2.91 -16.69
C MET A 185 8.33 -2.89 -17.29
N ALA A 186 8.15 -2.26 -18.46
CA ALA A 186 6.88 -2.29 -19.17
C ALA A 186 6.47 -3.74 -19.54
N ALA A 187 7.40 -4.55 -20.04
CA ALA A 187 7.14 -5.96 -20.37
C ALA A 187 6.74 -6.77 -19.12
N LEU A 188 7.29 -6.47 -17.94
CA LEU A 188 6.94 -7.16 -16.69
C LEU A 188 5.50 -6.87 -16.22
N ILE A 189 4.84 -5.80 -16.67
CA ILE A 189 3.41 -5.58 -16.43
C ILE A 189 2.56 -6.70 -17.06
N ALA A 190 3.05 -7.37 -18.09
CA ALA A 190 2.36 -8.52 -18.69
C ALA A 190 2.10 -9.67 -17.69
N VAL A 191 2.88 -9.78 -16.61
CA VAL A 191 2.62 -10.72 -15.50
C VAL A 191 1.21 -10.49 -14.94
N GLY A 192 0.79 -9.24 -14.78
CA GLY A 192 -0.56 -8.89 -14.35
C GLY A 192 -1.62 -9.32 -15.37
N ILE A 193 -1.40 -9.03 -16.66
CA ILE A 193 -2.34 -9.42 -17.75
C ILE A 193 -2.53 -10.94 -17.78
N ILE A 194 -1.43 -11.71 -17.75
CA ILE A 194 -1.47 -13.18 -17.74
C ILE A 194 -2.22 -13.67 -16.51
N THR A 195 -1.96 -13.08 -15.35
CA THR A 195 -2.64 -13.44 -14.10
C THR A 195 -4.15 -13.20 -14.18
N VAL A 196 -4.56 -12.03 -14.69
CA VAL A 196 -5.98 -11.69 -14.88
C VAL A 196 -6.68 -12.66 -15.84
N LEU A 197 -6.01 -13.01 -16.94
CA LEU A 197 -6.59 -13.94 -17.93
C LEU A 197 -6.72 -15.36 -17.38
N SER A 198 -5.84 -15.76 -16.46
CA SER A 198 -5.81 -17.11 -15.85
C SER A 198 -6.77 -17.26 -14.67
N ASN A 199 -7.39 -16.17 -14.19
CA ASN A 199 -8.26 -16.20 -13.02
C ASN A 199 -9.70 -15.79 -13.37
N PRO A 200 -10.72 -16.26 -12.62
CA PRO A 200 -12.11 -15.92 -12.88
C PRO A 200 -12.44 -14.47 -12.51
N GLU A 201 -13.50 -13.93 -13.10
CA GLU A 201 -14.12 -12.71 -12.62
C GLU A 201 -14.77 -12.97 -11.25
N PRO A 202 -14.68 -12.05 -10.30
CA PRO A 202 -15.44 -12.13 -9.07
C PRO A 202 -16.95 -12.21 -9.32
N ALA A 203 -17.69 -12.83 -8.41
CA ALA A 203 -19.14 -12.87 -8.51
C ALA A 203 -19.70 -11.46 -8.60
N ALA A 204 -20.65 -11.26 -9.54
CA ALA A 204 -21.28 -9.96 -9.70
C ALA A 204 -21.93 -9.54 -8.37
N PRO A 205 -21.69 -8.30 -7.89
CA PRO A 205 -22.36 -7.81 -6.69
C PRO A 205 -23.87 -7.86 -6.88
N PRO A 206 -24.65 -8.01 -5.78
CA PRO A 206 -26.10 -8.01 -5.87
C PRO A 206 -26.58 -6.76 -6.60
N THR A 207 -27.54 -6.94 -7.52
CA THR A 207 -28.11 -5.85 -8.31
C THR A 207 -28.70 -4.79 -7.37
N ARG A 208 -28.21 -3.58 -7.49
CA ARG A 208 -28.73 -2.45 -6.71
C ARG A 208 -30.16 -2.14 -7.12
N PRO A 209 -31.05 -1.84 -6.17
CA PRO A 209 -32.37 -1.34 -6.53
C PRO A 209 -32.23 -0.11 -7.43
N PRO A 210 -32.99 0.00 -8.50
CA PRO A 210 -33.01 1.20 -9.32
C PRO A 210 -33.40 2.38 -8.42
N GLY A 211 -32.63 3.47 -8.47
CA GLY A 211 -32.97 4.71 -7.77
C GLY A 211 -34.31 5.30 -8.24
N PRO A 212 -34.82 6.38 -7.60
CA PRO A 212 -36.10 7.01 -7.95
C PRO A 212 -36.17 7.27 -9.45
N ARG A 213 -37.34 6.94 -10.04
CA ARG A 213 -37.55 7.02 -11.50
C ARG A 213 -37.58 8.46 -12.04
N ASP A 214 -37.79 9.43 -11.16
CA ASP A 214 -38.01 10.86 -11.50
C ASP A 214 -36.72 11.66 -11.67
N GLU A 215 -35.56 11.07 -11.37
CA GLU A 215 -34.26 11.72 -11.53
C GLU A 215 -33.61 11.43 -12.91
N GLY A 216 -32.93 12.42 -13.46
CA GLY A 216 -32.17 12.24 -14.71
C GLY A 216 -31.10 11.15 -14.61
N LEU A 217 -30.73 10.51 -15.74
CA LEU A 217 -29.77 9.41 -15.82
C LEU A 217 -28.43 9.73 -15.11
N VAL A 218 -27.91 10.94 -15.25
CA VAL A 218 -26.64 11.39 -14.65
C VAL A 218 -26.77 11.50 -13.14
N ALA A 219 -27.86 12.09 -12.63
CA ALA A 219 -28.11 12.21 -11.19
C ALA A 219 -28.24 10.83 -10.52
N ARG A 220 -28.97 9.91 -11.14
CA ARG A 220 -29.10 8.53 -10.67
C ARG A 220 -27.74 7.80 -10.66
N TRP A 221 -26.95 7.96 -11.73
CA TRP A 221 -25.61 7.37 -11.78
C TRP A 221 -24.73 7.90 -10.67
N PHE A 222 -24.70 9.24 -10.49
CA PHE A 222 -23.91 9.91 -9.46
C PHE A 222 -24.37 9.49 -8.05
N GLY A 223 -25.67 9.44 -7.80
CA GLY A 223 -26.26 8.94 -6.56
C GLY A 223 -25.84 7.50 -6.25
N ALA A 224 -25.92 6.61 -7.26
CA ALA A 224 -25.61 5.20 -7.09
C ALA A 224 -24.11 4.87 -6.95
N HIS A 225 -23.24 5.63 -7.60
CA HIS A 225 -21.81 5.26 -7.69
C HIS A 225 -20.88 6.20 -6.92
N VAL A 226 -21.31 7.44 -6.65
CA VAL A 226 -20.53 8.39 -5.84
C VAL A 226 -21.11 8.49 -4.44
N ILE A 227 -22.40 8.83 -4.29
CA ILE A 227 -22.99 9.09 -2.97
C ILE A 227 -23.21 7.77 -2.20
N ALA A 228 -23.75 6.74 -2.86
CA ALA A 228 -24.12 5.49 -2.18
C ALA A 228 -22.94 4.77 -1.49
N PRO A 229 -21.71 4.67 -2.05
CA PRO A 229 -20.58 4.09 -1.34
C PRO A 229 -20.24 4.78 -0.01
N PHE A 230 -20.29 6.12 0.00
CA PHE A 230 -20.05 6.91 1.21
C PHE A 230 -21.23 6.78 2.19
N ALA A 231 -22.47 6.87 1.70
CA ALA A 231 -23.67 6.71 2.52
C ALA A 231 -23.74 5.31 3.15
N ASP A 232 -23.38 4.26 2.40
CA ASP A 232 -23.28 2.89 2.90
C ASP A 232 -22.24 2.77 4.02
N PHE A 233 -21.08 3.36 3.84
CA PHE A 233 -20.05 3.38 4.87
C PHE A 233 -20.49 4.17 6.11
N MET A 234 -21.12 5.35 5.93
CA MET A 234 -21.60 6.21 7.03
C MET A 234 -22.85 5.66 7.76
N ARG A 235 -23.55 4.67 7.22
CA ARG A 235 -24.61 3.95 7.95
C ARG A 235 -24.09 3.12 9.13
N ARG A 236 -22.80 2.83 9.16
CA ARG A 236 -22.18 2.14 10.29
C ARG A 236 -22.15 3.08 11.48
N THR A 237 -22.64 2.63 12.61
CA THR A 237 -22.74 3.46 13.84
C THR A 237 -21.41 4.08 14.24
N ASP A 238 -20.29 3.38 13.97
CA ASP A 238 -18.95 3.75 14.45
C ASP A 238 -18.03 4.27 13.33
N TRP A 239 -18.59 4.68 12.18
CA TRP A 239 -17.78 5.10 11.02
C TRP A 239 -16.75 6.21 11.33
N PRO A 240 -17.01 7.25 12.16
CA PRO A 240 -16.00 8.26 12.44
C PRO A 240 -14.84 7.69 13.26
N VAL A 241 -15.15 6.77 14.19
CA VAL A 241 -14.14 6.12 15.03
C VAL A 241 -13.28 5.14 14.20
N ILE A 242 -13.89 4.47 13.22
CA ILE A 242 -13.16 3.63 12.26
C ILE A 242 -12.18 4.47 11.44
N LEU A 243 -12.61 5.63 10.91
CA LEU A 243 -11.71 6.53 10.17
C LEU A 243 -10.59 7.07 11.06
N LEU A 244 -10.90 7.46 12.28
CA LEU A 244 -9.91 7.88 13.26
C LEU A 244 -8.90 6.76 13.55
N PHE A 245 -9.36 5.53 13.73
CA PHE A 245 -8.50 4.36 13.91
C PHE A 245 -7.54 4.16 12.73
N VAL A 246 -8.03 4.23 11.49
CA VAL A 246 -7.22 4.08 10.27
C VAL A 246 -6.06 5.08 10.23
N VAL A 247 -6.31 6.33 10.66
CA VAL A 247 -5.31 7.39 10.72
C VAL A 247 -4.31 7.15 11.86
N LEU A 248 -4.79 6.77 13.05
CA LEU A 248 -3.97 6.67 14.25
C LEU A 248 -3.17 5.37 14.34
N TYR A 249 -3.62 4.28 13.72
CA TYR A 249 -3.00 2.95 13.87
C TYR A 249 -1.53 2.91 13.43
N LYS A 250 -1.16 3.70 12.43
CA LYS A 250 0.21 3.80 11.91
C LYS A 250 0.97 5.04 12.39
N LEU A 251 0.40 5.84 13.27
CA LEU A 251 0.98 7.12 13.70
C LEU A 251 2.37 6.97 14.30
N SER A 252 2.54 6.05 15.22
CA SER A 252 3.80 5.72 15.90
C SER A 252 4.91 5.38 14.89
N ASP A 253 4.60 4.46 13.99
CA ASP A 253 5.48 3.94 12.94
C ASP A 253 5.91 5.02 11.92
N VAL A 254 4.95 5.88 11.55
CA VAL A 254 5.20 6.97 10.60
C VAL A 254 6.14 8.02 11.19
N VAL A 255 5.90 8.43 12.44
CA VAL A 255 6.73 9.43 13.13
C VAL A 255 8.16 8.91 13.34
N ALA A 256 8.31 7.67 13.81
CA ALA A 256 9.60 7.05 14.02
C ALA A 256 10.35 6.76 12.70
N GLY A 257 9.66 6.23 11.70
CA GLY A 257 10.26 5.78 10.46
C GLY A 257 10.90 6.89 9.63
N VAL A 258 10.38 8.11 9.66
CA VAL A 258 10.97 9.27 8.97
C VAL A 258 12.31 9.65 9.58
N MET A 259 12.46 9.49 10.90
CA MET A 259 13.66 9.89 11.65
C MET A 259 14.69 8.76 11.81
N SER A 260 14.42 7.54 11.30
CA SER A 260 15.34 6.41 11.40
C SER A 260 16.65 6.64 10.62
N ASN A 261 16.57 7.12 9.36
CA ASN A 261 17.77 7.40 8.57
C ASN A 261 18.63 8.56 9.15
N PRO A 262 18.05 9.71 9.58
CA PRO A 262 18.81 10.72 10.33
C PRO A 262 19.50 10.16 11.57
N LEU A 263 18.86 9.30 12.36
CA LEU A 263 19.49 8.64 13.49
C LEU A 263 20.74 7.86 13.08
N TYR A 264 20.67 7.06 12.03
CA TYR A 264 21.82 6.25 11.60
C TYR A 264 23.01 7.12 11.17
N ILE A 265 22.75 8.25 10.51
CA ILE A 265 23.78 9.22 10.10
C ILE A 265 24.41 9.89 11.34
N ASP A 266 23.59 10.33 12.29
CA ASP A 266 24.07 10.95 13.54
C ASP A 266 24.88 9.97 14.40
N LEU A 267 24.58 8.67 14.34
CA LEU A 267 25.36 7.61 14.97
C LEU A 267 26.58 7.17 14.15
N HIS A 268 26.90 7.88 13.06
CA HIS A 268 28.06 7.67 12.19
C HIS A 268 28.09 6.31 11.47
N PHE A 269 26.93 5.67 11.23
CA PHE A 269 26.85 4.51 10.35
C PHE A 269 27.21 4.90 8.91
N SER A 270 28.05 4.10 8.28
CA SER A 270 28.39 4.27 6.88
C SER A 270 27.19 3.96 5.96
N LEU A 271 27.17 4.55 4.78
CA LEU A 271 26.10 4.29 3.80
C LEU A 271 26.03 2.80 3.40
N SER A 272 27.15 2.08 3.41
CA SER A 272 27.20 0.64 3.13
C SER A 272 26.58 -0.20 4.24
N GLU A 273 26.79 0.16 5.50
CA GLU A 273 26.15 -0.49 6.65
C GLU A 273 24.64 -0.26 6.63
N ILE A 274 24.20 0.98 6.40
CA ILE A 274 22.77 1.32 6.26
C ILE A 274 22.15 0.55 5.08
N ALA A 275 22.83 0.47 3.94
CA ALA A 275 22.33 -0.24 2.77
C ALA A 275 22.20 -1.75 3.02
N SER A 276 23.17 -2.38 3.64
CA SER A 276 23.16 -3.82 3.90
C SER A 276 22.15 -4.20 4.99
N VAL A 277 22.16 -3.50 6.12
CA VAL A 277 21.32 -3.85 7.27
C VAL A 277 19.90 -3.27 7.11
N SER A 278 19.76 -1.96 6.88
CA SER A 278 18.43 -1.35 6.85
C SER A 278 17.67 -1.67 5.56
N LYS A 279 18.31 -1.70 4.40
CA LYS A 279 17.61 -1.89 3.13
C LYS A 279 17.50 -3.37 2.74
N LEU A 280 18.62 -4.09 2.67
CA LEU A 280 18.61 -5.48 2.22
C LEU A 280 18.05 -6.43 3.28
N PHE A 281 18.64 -6.45 4.49
CA PHE A 281 18.16 -7.32 5.58
C PHE A 281 16.77 -6.91 6.05
N GLY A 282 16.48 -5.59 6.19
CA GLY A 282 15.17 -5.07 6.55
C GLY A 282 14.08 -5.44 5.54
N PHE A 283 14.41 -5.57 4.25
CA PHE A 283 13.48 -6.05 3.25
C PHE A 283 12.96 -7.46 3.57
N PHE A 284 13.86 -8.41 3.84
CA PHE A 284 13.47 -9.79 4.19
C PHE A 284 12.71 -9.84 5.53
N ALA A 285 13.13 -9.04 6.51
CA ALA A 285 12.42 -8.92 7.78
C ALA A 285 10.98 -8.42 7.59
N THR A 286 10.76 -7.45 6.69
CA THR A 286 9.40 -6.95 6.37
C THR A 286 8.55 -8.04 5.71
N LEU A 287 9.11 -8.83 4.78
CA LEU A 287 8.38 -9.94 4.14
C LEU A 287 7.97 -11.00 5.16
N LEU A 288 8.89 -11.37 6.06
CA LEU A 288 8.60 -12.30 7.16
C LEU A 288 7.47 -11.73 8.03
N GLY A 289 7.56 -10.45 8.39
CA GLY A 289 6.53 -9.77 9.18
C GLY A 289 5.16 -9.78 8.50
N ALA A 290 5.08 -9.44 7.22
CA ALA A 290 3.83 -9.49 6.47
C ALA A 290 3.21 -10.90 6.46
N PHE A 291 4.05 -11.93 6.27
CA PHE A 291 3.60 -13.32 6.33
C PHE A 291 3.06 -13.69 7.71
N LEU A 292 3.78 -13.37 8.79
CA LEU A 292 3.34 -13.63 10.16
C LEU A 292 2.05 -12.87 10.49
N GLY A 293 1.93 -11.61 10.07
CA GLY A 293 0.72 -10.80 10.26
C GLY A 293 -0.52 -11.41 9.60
N GLY A 294 -0.40 -11.84 8.35
CA GLY A 294 -1.49 -12.52 7.65
C GLY A 294 -1.87 -13.86 8.28
N LEU A 295 -0.89 -14.63 8.71
CA LEU A 295 -1.11 -15.89 9.44
C LEU A 295 -1.84 -15.64 10.76
N MET A 296 -1.47 -14.59 11.50
CA MET A 296 -2.15 -14.19 12.73
C MET A 296 -3.61 -13.79 12.46
N VAL A 297 -3.88 -12.99 11.42
CA VAL A 297 -5.25 -12.61 11.05
C VAL A 297 -6.09 -13.85 10.76
N THR A 298 -5.55 -14.78 10.00
CA THR A 298 -6.22 -16.04 9.64
C THR A 298 -6.49 -16.92 10.88
N ARG A 299 -5.56 -16.96 11.85
CA ARG A 299 -5.62 -17.88 13.00
C ARG A 299 -6.31 -17.27 14.22
N LEU A 300 -5.99 -16.03 14.58
CA LEU A 300 -6.46 -15.37 15.80
C LEU A 300 -7.69 -14.46 15.56
N GLY A 301 -8.00 -14.21 14.28
CA GLY A 301 -9.02 -13.27 13.87
C GLY A 301 -8.53 -11.82 13.84
N MET A 302 -9.34 -10.93 13.26
CA MET A 302 -8.97 -9.57 12.88
C MET A 302 -8.54 -8.70 14.08
N PHE A 303 -9.41 -8.56 15.08
CA PHE A 303 -9.18 -7.61 16.19
C PHE A 303 -8.00 -7.99 17.08
N ARG A 304 -7.86 -9.30 17.39
CA ARG A 304 -6.73 -9.79 18.20
C ARG A 304 -5.41 -9.59 17.48
N SER A 305 -5.38 -9.85 16.18
CA SER A 305 -4.17 -9.65 15.36
C SER A 305 -3.79 -8.18 15.27
N LEU A 306 -4.74 -7.27 15.01
CA LEU A 306 -4.49 -5.84 15.02
C LEU A 306 -3.97 -5.36 16.39
N LEU A 307 -4.54 -5.85 17.49
CA LEU A 307 -4.10 -5.45 18.83
C LEU A 307 -2.66 -5.89 19.10
N ILE A 308 -2.35 -7.16 18.87
CA ILE A 308 -1.01 -7.71 19.08
C ILE A 308 0.00 -7.00 18.16
N CYS A 309 -0.31 -6.88 16.86
CA CYS A 309 0.56 -6.21 15.91
C CYS A 309 0.77 -4.72 16.25
N GLY A 310 -0.29 -4.01 16.65
CA GLY A 310 -0.21 -2.60 17.02
C GLY A 310 0.65 -2.37 18.28
N VAL A 311 0.50 -3.22 19.30
CA VAL A 311 1.33 -3.16 20.51
C VAL A 311 2.80 -3.47 20.19
N LEU A 312 3.06 -4.56 19.46
CA LEU A 312 4.42 -4.95 19.08
C LEU A 312 5.10 -3.89 18.21
N GLN A 313 4.38 -3.32 17.25
CA GLN A 313 4.90 -2.28 16.37
C GLN A 313 5.22 -0.98 17.14
N SER A 314 4.32 -0.54 18.04
CA SER A 314 4.59 0.63 18.88
C SER A 314 5.79 0.38 19.79
N ALA A 315 5.86 -0.79 20.43
CA ALA A 315 6.98 -1.16 21.29
C ALA A 315 8.31 -1.27 20.54
N ALA A 316 8.27 -1.70 19.25
CA ALA A 316 9.47 -1.81 18.42
C ALA A 316 10.19 -0.46 18.23
N ASN A 317 9.47 0.67 18.29
CA ASN A 317 10.11 1.99 18.21
C ASN A 317 11.07 2.26 19.38
N LEU A 318 10.93 1.59 20.53
CA LEU A 318 11.90 1.66 21.63
C LEU A 318 13.27 1.07 21.23
N MET A 319 13.32 0.20 20.21
CA MET A 319 14.60 -0.32 19.72
C MET A 319 15.46 0.81 19.11
N TYR A 320 14.84 1.82 18.48
CA TYR A 320 15.57 3.01 18.04
C TYR A 320 16.10 3.85 19.23
N ALA A 321 15.34 3.94 20.31
CA ALA A 321 15.82 4.60 21.52
C ALA A 321 17.02 3.84 22.14
N LEU A 322 16.97 2.51 22.17
CA LEU A 322 18.08 1.66 22.60
C LEU A 322 19.28 1.77 21.65
N GLN A 323 19.05 1.85 20.34
CA GLN A 323 20.10 2.09 19.36
C GLN A 323 20.80 3.43 19.59
N ALA A 324 20.02 4.48 19.89
CA ALA A 324 20.58 5.80 20.21
C ALA A 324 21.48 5.78 21.45
N LEU A 325 21.16 4.95 22.44
CA LEU A 325 22.01 4.74 23.63
C LEU A 325 23.21 3.85 23.35
N ALA A 326 23.09 2.83 22.52
CA ALA A 326 24.17 1.93 22.15
C ALA A 326 25.20 2.59 21.20
N GLY A 327 24.81 3.66 20.49
CA GLY A 327 25.68 4.33 19.53
C GLY A 327 25.91 3.52 18.26
N HIS A 328 27.13 3.55 17.72
CA HIS A 328 27.52 2.83 16.50
C HIS A 328 27.79 1.34 16.79
N ASP A 329 26.72 0.56 16.95
CA ASP A 329 26.75 -0.89 17.13
C ASP A 329 25.92 -1.58 16.02
N LEU A 330 26.61 -2.32 15.13
CA LEU A 330 25.98 -3.03 14.01
C LEU A 330 25.08 -4.19 14.47
N GLY A 331 25.42 -4.86 15.58
CA GLY A 331 24.62 -5.96 16.11
C GLY A 331 23.28 -5.40 16.62
N MET A 332 23.32 -4.30 17.39
CA MET A 332 22.14 -3.61 17.85
C MET A 332 21.31 -3.05 16.67
N LEU A 333 21.96 -2.51 15.64
CA LEU A 333 21.28 -2.04 14.43
C LEU A 333 20.53 -3.18 13.73
N ALA A 334 21.15 -4.35 13.60
CA ALA A 334 20.50 -5.51 12.99
C ALA A 334 19.26 -5.96 13.79
N VAL A 335 19.34 -5.98 15.13
CA VAL A 335 18.21 -6.31 16.01
C VAL A 335 17.11 -5.25 15.91
N THR A 336 17.47 -3.98 15.89
CA THR A 336 16.54 -2.85 15.74
C THR A 336 15.78 -2.96 14.41
N ILE A 337 16.49 -3.14 13.31
CA ILE A 337 15.92 -3.29 11.97
C ILE A 337 15.06 -4.55 11.86
N ALA A 338 15.52 -5.68 12.41
CA ALA A 338 14.73 -6.91 12.43
C ALA A 338 13.39 -6.72 13.15
N THR A 339 13.45 -6.20 14.36
CA THR A 339 12.26 -6.03 15.22
C THR A 339 11.27 -5.05 14.58
N GLU A 340 11.76 -3.89 14.14
CA GLU A 340 10.95 -2.84 13.52
C GLU A 340 10.29 -3.34 12.23
N ASN A 341 11.07 -3.89 11.29
CA ASN A 341 10.54 -4.30 10.00
C ASN A 341 9.60 -5.52 10.09
N VAL A 342 9.87 -6.47 10.99
CA VAL A 342 8.95 -7.60 11.23
C VAL A 342 7.62 -7.08 11.78
N THR A 343 7.66 -6.24 12.82
CA THR A 343 6.42 -5.73 13.44
C THR A 343 5.65 -4.78 12.53
N ALA A 344 6.36 -3.94 11.75
CA ALA A 344 5.76 -3.06 10.74
C ALA A 344 5.10 -3.85 9.61
N GLY A 345 5.74 -4.95 9.16
CA GLY A 345 5.16 -5.88 8.19
C GLY A 345 3.90 -6.55 8.71
N MET A 346 3.94 -7.06 9.96
CA MET A 346 2.78 -7.66 10.64
C MET A 346 1.61 -6.68 10.73
N GLY A 347 1.85 -5.47 11.23
CA GLY A 347 0.84 -4.42 11.39
C GLY A 347 0.25 -3.98 10.06
N SER A 348 1.08 -3.90 9.00
CA SER A 348 0.63 -3.54 7.66
C SER A 348 -0.28 -4.60 7.05
N ALA A 349 0.07 -5.90 7.16
CA ALA A 349 -0.77 -6.99 6.68
C ALA A 349 -2.12 -7.05 7.42
N ALA A 350 -2.10 -6.88 8.74
CA ALA A 350 -3.32 -6.85 9.55
C ALA A 350 -4.21 -5.66 9.19
N LEU A 351 -3.64 -4.46 9.00
CA LEU A 351 -4.39 -3.26 8.61
C LEU A 351 -5.01 -3.42 7.22
N VAL A 352 -4.26 -3.90 6.23
CA VAL A 352 -4.77 -4.15 4.87
C VAL A 352 -5.93 -5.16 4.90
N ALA A 353 -5.82 -6.23 5.69
CA ALA A 353 -6.91 -7.18 5.87
C ALA A 353 -8.15 -6.54 6.53
N TYR A 354 -7.95 -5.67 7.51
CA TYR A 354 -9.03 -4.92 8.17
C TYR A 354 -9.75 -3.98 7.21
N LEU A 355 -8.99 -3.17 6.45
CA LEU A 355 -9.56 -2.27 5.44
C LEU A 355 -10.38 -3.05 4.41
N SER A 356 -9.91 -4.23 4.01
CA SER A 356 -10.63 -5.12 3.09
C SER A 356 -11.95 -5.60 3.68
N GLY A 357 -11.95 -6.01 4.95
CA GLY A 357 -13.15 -6.45 5.67
C GLY A 357 -14.18 -5.35 5.92
N LEU A 358 -13.78 -4.08 5.82
CA LEU A 358 -14.67 -2.94 5.91
C LEU A 358 -15.38 -2.62 4.58
N CYS A 359 -14.95 -3.18 3.46
CA CYS A 359 -15.54 -2.87 2.17
C CYS A 359 -16.79 -3.72 1.91
N SER A 360 -17.87 -3.06 1.49
CA SER A 360 -19.11 -3.71 1.08
C SER A 360 -19.02 -4.24 -0.34
N ALA A 361 -19.59 -5.40 -0.61
CA ALA A 361 -19.68 -5.96 -1.95
C ALA A 361 -20.36 -4.96 -2.92
N GLY A 362 -19.74 -4.71 -4.06
CA GLY A 362 -20.20 -3.74 -5.05
C GLY A 362 -19.77 -2.29 -4.84
N PHE A 363 -19.12 -1.96 -3.71
CA PHE A 363 -18.48 -0.66 -3.44
C PHE A 363 -17.00 -0.81 -3.12
N ALA A 364 -16.44 -1.98 -3.34
CA ALA A 364 -15.11 -2.34 -2.87
C ALA A 364 -14.02 -1.39 -3.39
N ALA A 365 -14.06 -1.00 -4.67
CA ALA A 365 -13.08 -0.08 -5.25
C ALA A 365 -13.14 1.29 -4.59
N THR A 366 -14.33 1.88 -4.45
CA THR A 366 -14.51 3.22 -3.89
C THR A 366 -14.20 3.27 -2.41
N GLN A 367 -14.74 2.33 -1.63
CA GLN A 367 -14.53 2.30 -0.17
C GLN A 367 -13.08 1.99 0.18
N TYR A 368 -12.45 1.02 -0.49
CA TYR A 368 -11.04 0.72 -0.24
C TYR A 368 -10.11 1.85 -0.66
N ALA A 369 -10.37 2.49 -1.82
CA ALA A 369 -9.62 3.64 -2.27
C ALA A 369 -9.71 4.81 -1.28
N LEU A 370 -10.90 5.08 -0.73
CA LEU A 370 -11.09 6.11 0.30
C LEU A 370 -10.28 5.80 1.56
N LEU A 371 -10.43 4.60 2.11
CA LEU A 371 -9.75 4.20 3.35
C LEU A 371 -8.23 4.19 3.20
N SER A 372 -7.71 3.67 2.08
CA SER A 372 -6.28 3.65 1.79
C SER A 372 -5.71 5.06 1.53
N SER A 373 -6.45 5.93 0.84
CA SER A 373 -6.06 7.33 0.66
C SER A 373 -6.02 8.09 1.98
N LEU A 374 -6.99 7.86 2.87
CA LEU A 374 -7.00 8.46 4.21
C LEU A 374 -5.77 8.06 5.02
N ALA A 375 -5.37 6.79 4.96
CA ALA A 375 -4.15 6.31 5.62
C ALA A 375 -2.89 7.00 5.08
N VAL A 376 -2.82 7.25 3.75
CA VAL A 376 -1.71 7.98 3.12
C VAL A 376 -1.68 9.45 3.53
N VAL A 377 -2.83 10.12 3.54
CA VAL A 377 -2.95 11.52 3.99
C VAL A 377 -2.52 11.67 5.44
N GLY A 378 -3.01 10.79 6.33
CA GLY A 378 -2.60 10.75 7.73
C GLY A 378 -1.08 10.59 7.87
N ARG A 379 -0.50 9.64 7.14
CA ARG A 379 0.95 9.43 7.09
C ARG A 379 1.70 10.71 6.70
N THR A 380 1.28 11.39 5.63
CA THR A 380 1.97 12.59 5.13
C THR A 380 1.91 13.73 6.14
N LEU A 381 0.75 13.97 6.76
CA LEU A 381 0.57 15.03 7.75
C LEU A 381 1.46 14.80 9.00
N PHE A 382 1.48 13.59 9.52
CA PHE A 382 2.26 13.29 10.73
C PHE A 382 3.76 13.20 10.47
N SER A 383 4.17 12.73 9.29
CA SER A 383 5.58 12.68 8.93
C SER A 383 6.21 14.08 8.81
N SER A 384 5.45 15.08 8.37
CA SER A 384 5.96 16.45 8.23
C SER A 384 6.31 17.11 9.57
N ALA A 385 5.63 16.73 10.66
CA ALA A 385 5.89 17.25 11.99
C ALA A 385 7.07 16.56 12.72
N SER A 386 7.53 15.39 12.24
CA SER A 386 8.52 14.57 12.93
C SER A 386 9.87 15.26 13.09
N GLY A 387 10.32 16.01 12.07
CA GLY A 387 11.58 16.75 12.11
C GLY A 387 11.56 17.85 13.15
N TRP A 388 10.53 18.71 13.15
CA TRP A 388 10.36 19.75 14.14
C TRP A 388 10.32 19.19 15.56
N LEU A 389 9.60 18.07 15.76
CA LEU A 389 9.50 17.41 17.06
C LEU A 389 10.86 16.89 17.54
N LYS A 390 11.68 16.31 16.62
CA LYS A 390 13.03 15.83 16.92
C LYS A 390 13.97 16.97 17.32
N ASP A 391 13.87 18.15 16.70
CA ASP A 391 14.73 19.29 17.02
C ASP A 391 14.53 19.83 18.45
N GLN A 392 13.41 19.51 19.11
CA GLN A 392 13.09 19.92 20.48
C GLN A 392 13.62 18.94 21.56
N MET A 393 14.15 17.76 21.19
CA MET A 393 14.51 16.73 22.14
C MET A 393 15.63 15.81 21.63
N ASP A 394 16.26 15.06 22.52
CA ASP A 394 17.23 14.03 22.17
C ASP A 394 16.58 12.81 21.50
N TRP A 395 17.39 11.95 20.86
CA TRP A 395 16.92 10.77 20.13
C TRP A 395 16.13 9.80 21.01
N THR A 396 16.59 9.55 22.23
CA THR A 396 15.96 8.62 23.16
C THR A 396 14.55 9.08 23.55
N SER A 397 14.42 10.36 23.90
CA SER A 397 13.13 10.99 24.22
C SER A 397 12.19 11.00 23.00
N PHE A 398 12.71 11.30 21.81
CA PHE A 398 11.92 11.31 20.59
C PHE A 398 11.31 9.94 20.29
N PHE A 399 12.10 8.85 20.29
CA PHE A 399 11.58 7.53 20.00
C PHE A 399 10.69 6.98 21.13
N SER A 400 10.96 7.35 22.38
CA SER A 400 10.06 7.05 23.50
C SER A 400 8.68 7.73 23.31
N LEU A 401 8.68 9.00 22.91
CA LEU A 401 7.45 9.72 22.58
C LEU A 401 6.75 9.10 21.36
N ALA A 402 7.49 8.76 20.29
CA ALA A 402 6.95 8.08 19.13
C ALA A 402 6.25 6.77 19.51
N THR A 403 6.82 6.01 20.45
CA THR A 403 6.18 4.80 21.00
C THR A 403 4.84 5.12 21.66
N LEU A 404 4.77 6.17 22.48
CA LEU A 404 3.54 6.60 23.17
C LEU A 404 2.46 7.08 22.19
N LEU A 405 2.84 7.62 21.03
CA LEU A 405 1.90 8.02 19.99
C LEU A 405 1.13 6.84 19.36
N GLY A 406 1.53 5.59 19.60
CA GLY A 406 0.76 4.41 19.24
C GLY A 406 -0.42 4.12 20.19
N VAL A 407 -0.36 4.60 21.44
CA VAL A 407 -1.37 4.32 22.47
C VAL A 407 -2.77 4.77 22.05
N PRO A 408 -3.00 5.98 21.52
CA PRO A 408 -4.33 6.40 21.06
C PRO A 408 -4.96 5.44 20.05
N GLY A 409 -4.19 4.98 19.05
CA GLY A 409 -4.67 4.01 18.07
C GLY A 409 -5.06 2.67 18.69
N ILE A 410 -4.28 2.19 19.67
CA ILE A 410 -4.56 0.95 20.41
C ILE A 410 -5.82 1.11 21.27
N LEU A 411 -6.01 2.24 21.94
CA LEU A 411 -7.20 2.51 22.75
C LEU A 411 -8.48 2.55 21.90
N VAL A 412 -8.42 3.22 20.75
CA VAL A 412 -9.53 3.25 19.78
C VAL A 412 -9.84 1.83 19.30
N LEU A 413 -8.84 1.00 19.01
CA LEU A 413 -9.03 -0.38 18.61
C LEU A 413 -9.70 -1.22 19.71
N ILE A 414 -9.28 -1.08 20.97
CA ILE A 414 -9.89 -1.79 22.11
C ILE A 414 -11.36 -1.38 22.25
N TRP A 415 -11.66 -0.10 22.08
CA TRP A 415 -13.02 0.40 22.14
C TRP A 415 -13.89 -0.21 21.03
N LEU A 416 -13.40 -0.21 19.76
CA LEU A 416 -14.07 -0.83 18.62
C LEU A 416 -14.30 -2.33 18.84
N ALA A 417 -13.30 -3.05 19.34
CA ALA A 417 -13.38 -4.48 19.58
C ALA A 417 -14.46 -4.83 20.65
N ARG A 418 -14.51 -4.06 21.74
CA ARG A 418 -15.53 -4.25 22.80
C ARG A 418 -16.95 -4.01 22.26
N ARG A 419 -17.14 -2.98 21.46
CA ARG A 419 -18.46 -2.63 20.91
C ARG A 419 -18.93 -3.67 19.91
N ASN A 420 -18.05 -4.16 19.04
CA ASN A 420 -18.39 -5.24 18.10
C ASN A 420 -18.70 -6.56 18.80
N SER A 421 -18.04 -6.88 19.92
CA SER A 421 -18.36 -8.08 20.70
C SER A 421 -19.73 -7.99 21.39
N LEU A 422 -20.14 -6.79 21.82
CA LEU A 422 -21.46 -6.55 22.39
C LEU A 422 -22.56 -6.62 21.32
N ALA A 423 -22.30 -6.08 20.11
CA ALA A 423 -23.25 -6.14 19.00
C ALA A 423 -23.43 -7.58 18.44
N ALA A 424 -22.41 -8.44 18.59
CA ALA A 424 -22.50 -9.85 18.18
C ALA A 424 -23.17 -10.74 19.26
N ALA A 425 -23.32 -10.25 20.48
CA ALA A 425 -23.95 -10.93 21.61
C ALA A 425 -25.42 -10.50 21.85
N ALA A 426 -25.86 -9.41 21.21
CA ALA A 426 -27.24 -8.92 21.19
C ALA A 426 -27.97 -9.32 19.91
#